data_6915e12cbab0767edc9e5fcbfb06ec47
#
_entry.id   6915e12cbab0767edc9e5fcbfb06ec47
#
_cell.length_a   1.000
_cell.length_b   1.000
_cell.length_c   1.000
_cell.angle_alpha   90.00
_cell.angle_beta   90.00
_cell.angle_gamma   90.00
#
_symmetry.space_group_name_H-M   'P 1'
#
loop_
_entity.id
_entity.type
_entity.pdbx_description
1 polymer ?
#
loop_
_entity_poly.entity_id
_entity_poly.type
_entity_poly.pdbx_seq_one_letter_code
_entity_poly.pdbx_strand_id
1 'polypeptide(L)' 'DQSTELQVLLTARGFDTGGADGVIGPMSRKAIRAYQISVGLPPDSYPSLKLLDRLRSQ' A
#
# COMPACT_ATOMS: atom_id res chain seq x y z
N ASP A 1 -10.31 1.53 8.82
CA ASP A 1 -9.92 0.12 8.79
C ASP A 1 -8.52 -0.04 8.19
N GLN A 2 -8.04 -1.28 8.10
CA GLN A 2 -6.68 -1.55 7.64
C GLN A 2 -6.46 -1.16 6.18
N SER A 3 -7.46 -1.34 5.34
CA SER A 3 -7.34 -0.96 3.93
C SER A 3 -7.21 0.54 3.77
N THR A 4 -8.03 1.30 4.48
CA THR A 4 -7.95 2.76 4.45
C THR A 4 -6.61 3.25 4.99
N GLU A 5 -6.15 2.67 6.10
CA GLU A 5 -4.86 3.03 6.68
C GLU A 5 -3.73 2.76 5.70
N LEU A 6 -3.76 1.62 5.03
CA LEU A 6 -2.75 1.26 4.04
C LEU A 6 -2.71 2.29 2.91
N GLN A 7 -3.87 2.68 2.41
CA GLN A 7 -3.96 3.67 1.34
C GLN A 7 -3.40 5.03 1.77
N VAL A 8 -3.73 5.46 3.00
CA VAL A 8 -3.22 6.73 3.53
C VAL A 8 -1.70 6.69 3.65
N LEU A 9 -1.15 5.60 4.17
CA LEU A 9 0.29 5.47 4.34
C LEU A 9 1.03 5.42 3.00
N LEU A 10 0.48 4.72 2.01
CA LEU A 10 1.06 4.68 0.68
C LEU A 10 1.05 6.06 0.03
N THR A 11 -0.06 6.78 0.14
CA THR A 11 -0.17 8.13 -0.41
C THR A 11 0.85 9.07 0.23
N ALA A 12 1.03 8.95 1.54
CA ALA A 12 1.99 9.77 2.27
C ALA A 12 3.43 9.54 1.82
N ARG A 13 3.71 8.37 1.23
CA ARG A 13 5.03 8.04 0.72
C ARG A 13 5.18 8.29 -0.78
N GLY A 14 4.18 8.91 -1.39
CA GLY A 14 4.22 9.25 -2.80
C GLY A 14 3.67 8.19 -3.74
N PHE A 15 3.04 7.14 -3.21
CA PHE A 15 2.41 6.10 -4.02
C PHE A 15 0.92 6.39 -4.12
N ASP A 16 0.47 6.79 -5.30
CA ASP A 16 -0.91 7.21 -5.53
C ASP A 16 -1.84 5.99 -5.55
N THR A 17 -2.79 5.96 -4.63
CA THR A 17 -3.77 4.88 -4.54
C THR A 17 -5.13 5.26 -5.14
N GLY A 18 -5.26 6.48 -5.65
CA GLY A 18 -6.52 6.96 -6.17
C GLY A 18 -7.50 7.44 -5.11
N GLY A 19 -7.11 7.42 -3.84
CA GLY A 19 -7.93 7.84 -2.72
C GLY A 19 -8.00 6.80 -1.63
N ALA A 20 -8.24 7.23 -0.40
CA ALA A 20 -8.29 6.36 0.77
C ALA A 20 -9.75 6.03 1.11
N ASP A 21 -10.38 5.22 0.26
CA ASP A 21 -11.78 4.86 0.41
C ASP A 21 -12.01 3.47 1.02
N GLY A 22 -10.94 2.77 1.35
CA GLY A 22 -11.02 1.43 1.92
C GLY A 22 -11.20 0.33 0.90
N VAL A 23 -11.29 0.67 -0.38
CA VAL A 23 -11.45 -0.32 -1.46
C VAL A 23 -10.12 -0.50 -2.18
N ILE A 24 -9.61 -1.73 -2.17
CA ILE A 24 -8.36 -2.05 -2.85
C ILE A 24 -8.66 -2.38 -4.31
N GLY A 25 -8.67 -1.35 -5.12
CA GLY A 25 -8.88 -1.49 -6.57
C GLY A 25 -7.57 -1.46 -7.35
N PRO A 26 -7.64 -1.32 -8.68
CA PRO A 26 -6.44 -1.34 -9.54
C PRO A 26 -5.40 -0.28 -9.17
N MET A 27 -5.81 0.91 -8.81
CA MET A 27 -4.87 1.97 -8.43
C MET A 27 -4.13 1.62 -7.13
N SER A 28 -4.87 1.12 -6.14
CA SER A 28 -4.27 0.72 -4.87
C SER A 28 -3.30 -0.44 -5.06
N ARG A 29 -3.66 -1.42 -5.89
CA ARG A 29 -2.79 -2.56 -6.18
C ARG A 29 -1.50 -2.12 -6.86
N LYS A 30 -1.60 -1.19 -7.79
CA LYS A 30 -0.43 -0.65 -8.46
C LYS A 30 0.49 0.06 -7.48
N ALA A 31 -0.08 0.84 -6.56
CA ALA A 31 0.69 1.51 -5.52
C ALA A 31 1.37 0.52 -4.58
N ILE A 32 0.64 -0.53 -4.17
CA ILE A 32 1.18 -1.59 -3.31
C ILE A 32 2.38 -2.25 -3.99
N ARG A 33 2.23 -2.61 -5.25
CA ARG A 33 3.30 -3.25 -5.99
C ARG A 33 4.54 -2.36 -6.09
N ALA A 34 4.34 -1.10 -6.41
CA ALA A 34 5.45 -0.16 -6.51
C ALA A 34 6.18 -0.02 -5.18
N TYR A 35 5.44 0.05 -4.08
CA TYR A 35 6.03 0.10 -2.76
C TYR A 35 6.80 -1.17 -2.44
N GLN A 36 6.23 -2.33 -2.73
CA GLN A 36 6.88 -3.61 -2.48
C GLN A 36 8.22 -3.71 -3.20
N ILE A 37 8.25 -3.30 -4.46
CA ILE A 37 9.49 -3.28 -5.24
C ILE A 37 10.51 -2.35 -4.59
N SER A 38 10.07 -1.19 -4.12
CA SER A 38 10.98 -0.19 -3.57
C SER A 38 11.65 -0.63 -2.27
N VAL A 39 11.01 -1.53 -1.51
CA VAL A 39 11.55 -2.01 -0.23
C VAL A 39 12.03 -3.46 -0.30
N GLY A 40 12.08 -4.05 -1.49
CA GLY A 40 12.61 -5.40 -1.66
C GLY A 40 11.67 -6.52 -1.24
N LEU A 41 10.38 -6.25 -1.19
CA LEU A 41 9.36 -7.27 -0.90
C LEU A 41 8.88 -7.91 -2.20
N PRO A 42 8.33 -9.15 -2.14
CA PRO A 42 7.73 -9.76 -3.32
C PRO A 42 6.57 -8.90 -3.84
N PRO A 43 6.59 -8.48 -5.12
CA PRO A 43 5.58 -7.56 -5.65
C PRO A 43 4.31 -8.30 -6.08
N ASP A 44 3.57 -8.84 -5.12
CA ASP A 44 2.35 -9.60 -5.38
C ASP A 44 1.10 -8.73 -5.43
N SER A 45 1.23 -7.44 -5.18
CA SER A 45 0.12 -6.46 -5.17
C SER A 45 -0.95 -6.79 -4.12
N TYR A 46 -0.61 -7.57 -3.12
CA TYR A 46 -1.57 -8.03 -2.11
C TYR A 46 -1.42 -7.25 -0.80
N PRO A 47 -2.48 -6.59 -0.33
CA PRO A 47 -2.42 -5.92 0.96
C PRO A 47 -2.43 -6.94 2.10
N SER A 48 -1.41 -6.88 2.95
CA SER A 48 -1.28 -7.81 4.08
C SER A 48 -0.90 -7.04 5.33
N LEU A 49 -1.08 -7.69 6.49
CA LEU A 49 -0.64 -7.10 7.75
C LEU A 49 0.87 -6.87 7.77
N LYS A 50 1.61 -7.76 7.15
CA LYS A 50 3.05 -7.62 7.05
C LYS A 50 3.43 -6.36 6.27
N LEU A 51 2.74 -6.09 5.18
CA LEU A 51 2.94 -4.89 4.40
C LEU A 51 2.58 -3.64 5.20
N LEU A 52 1.46 -3.67 5.90
CA LEU A 52 1.01 -2.56 6.72
C LEU A 52 1.99 -2.27 7.85
N ASP A 53 2.49 -3.32 8.51
CA ASP A 53 3.50 -3.18 9.56
C ASP A 53 4.77 -2.52 9.02
N ARG A 54 5.18 -2.89 7.83
CA ARG A 54 6.36 -2.29 7.19
C ARG A 54 6.16 -0.80 6.97
N LEU A 55 4.97 -0.43 6.48
CA LEU A 55 4.63 0.97 6.26
C LEU A 55 4.60 1.76 7.57
N ARG A 56 4.08 1.15 8.64
CA ARG A 56 4.04 1.80 9.96
C ARG A 56 5.44 2.01 10.53
N SER A 57 6.37 1.11 10.21
CA SER A 57 7.73 1.15 10.75
C SER A 57 8.62 2.16 10.04
N GLN A 58 8.18 2.68 8.95
CA GLN A 58 8.91 3.67 8.18
C GLN A 58 8.32 5.07 8.44
#